data_68b98be6413518becf45465bbf4f800a
#
_entry.id   68b98be6413518becf45465bbf4f800a
#
_cell.length_a   1.000
_cell.length_b   1.000
_cell.length_c   1.000
_cell.angle_alpha   90.00
_cell.angle_beta   90.00
_cell.angle_gamma   90.00
#
_symmetry.space_group_name_H-M   'P 1'
#
loop_
_entity.id
_entity.type
_entity.pdbx_description
1 polymer ?
#
loop_
_entity_poly.entity_id
_entity_poly.type
_entity_poly.pdbx_seq_one_letter_code
_entity_poly.pdbx_strand_id
1 'polypeptide(L)'
;MLVISVINIILGTAAWYNIIILVVVCTALQFALDGLIAIIINKMPDKLFDAENSLYNVSEFEKTLYKRIKVRSWKDKVWELGGLGGFSKKNLASPSSPEYIEKFIIECNKGVLTHRLSYPIGFLPMLFIPNICALSIAFPVAIVNLFLNILPTLALRYNTPKLHAMLKRMNRNRKAERVEVYK
;
A
#
# COMPACT_ATOMS: atom_id res chain seq x y z
N MET A 1 12.10 -9.57 -12.38
CA MET A 1 13.14 -10.50 -11.87
C MET A 1 13.96 -11.14 -12.99
N LEU A 2 13.34 -11.73 -14.02
CA LEU A 2 14.05 -12.36 -15.15
C LEU A 2 15.05 -11.43 -15.84
N VAL A 3 14.68 -10.17 -16.08
CA VAL A 3 15.57 -9.16 -16.69
C VAL A 3 16.81 -8.91 -15.81
N ILE A 4 16.66 -8.81 -14.49
CA ILE A 4 17.77 -8.63 -13.54
C ILE A 4 18.72 -9.83 -13.62
N SER A 5 18.20 -11.05 -13.64
CA SER A 5 19.02 -12.25 -13.77
C SER A 5 19.79 -12.27 -15.09
N VAL A 6 19.14 -12.01 -16.22
CA VAL A 6 19.76 -12.03 -17.55
C VAL A 6 20.88 -10.98 -17.64
N ILE A 7 20.65 -9.75 -17.18
CA ILE A 7 21.66 -8.69 -17.20
C ILE A 7 22.89 -9.10 -16.38
N ASN A 8 22.69 -9.63 -15.17
CA ASN A 8 23.79 -10.04 -14.31
C ASN A 8 24.57 -11.25 -14.85
N ILE A 9 23.90 -12.18 -15.52
CA ILE A 9 24.56 -13.30 -16.21
C ILE A 9 25.44 -12.79 -17.34
N ILE A 10 24.93 -11.87 -18.17
CA ILE A 10 25.68 -11.27 -19.28
C ILE A 10 26.89 -10.47 -18.77
N LEU A 11 26.73 -9.74 -17.67
CA LEU A 11 27.82 -8.96 -17.06
C LEU A 11 28.82 -9.82 -16.29
N GLY A 12 28.54 -11.11 -16.09
CA GLY A 12 29.45 -12.03 -15.37
C GLY A 12 29.68 -11.63 -13.91
N THR A 13 28.70 -11.01 -13.26
CA THR A 13 28.86 -10.51 -11.87
C THR A 13 29.03 -11.63 -10.85
N ALA A 14 28.51 -12.83 -11.15
CA ALA A 14 28.69 -14.06 -10.40
C ALA A 14 28.35 -15.27 -11.26
N ALA A 15 28.55 -16.49 -10.76
CA ALA A 15 28.09 -17.71 -11.44
C ALA A 15 26.55 -17.64 -11.62
N TRP A 16 26.06 -18.07 -12.79
CA TRP A 16 24.64 -17.91 -13.18
C TRP A 16 23.65 -18.48 -12.16
N TYR A 17 23.96 -19.62 -11.53
CA TYR A 17 23.11 -20.23 -10.51
C TYR A 17 23.06 -19.40 -9.23
N ASN A 18 24.16 -18.75 -8.81
CA ASN A 18 24.20 -17.84 -7.67
C ASN A 18 23.34 -16.60 -7.95
N ILE A 19 23.36 -16.07 -9.16
CA ILE A 19 22.54 -14.93 -9.57
C ILE A 19 21.05 -15.28 -9.43
N ILE A 20 20.62 -16.42 -9.93
CA ILE A 20 19.23 -16.87 -9.85
C ILE A 20 18.83 -17.04 -8.37
N ILE A 21 19.67 -17.74 -7.58
CA ILE A 21 19.40 -17.94 -6.15
C ILE A 21 19.26 -16.59 -5.43
N LEU A 22 20.18 -15.64 -5.64
CA LEU A 22 20.14 -14.34 -5.00
C LEU A 22 18.87 -13.55 -5.39
N VAL A 23 18.48 -13.53 -6.65
CA VAL A 23 17.25 -12.86 -7.10
C VAL A 23 16.02 -13.47 -6.43
N VAL A 24 15.94 -14.79 -6.36
CA VAL A 24 14.82 -15.52 -5.72
C VAL A 24 14.80 -15.21 -4.22
N VAL A 25 15.94 -15.32 -3.55
CA VAL A 25 16.06 -15.06 -2.09
C VAL A 25 15.71 -13.62 -1.76
N CYS A 26 16.26 -12.63 -2.49
CA CYS A 26 15.92 -11.23 -2.30
C CYS A 26 14.42 -10.96 -2.47
N THR A 27 13.83 -11.55 -3.51
CA THR A 27 12.40 -11.39 -3.79
C THR A 27 11.55 -12.02 -2.68
N ALA A 28 11.85 -13.25 -2.28
CA ALA A 28 11.14 -13.95 -1.21
C ALA A 28 11.26 -13.20 0.13
N LEU A 29 12.45 -12.69 0.45
CA LEU A 29 12.70 -11.93 1.67
C LEU A 29 11.89 -10.63 1.68
N GLN A 30 11.80 -9.91 0.56
CA GLN A 30 10.97 -8.69 0.47
C GLN A 30 9.49 -9.00 0.70
N PHE A 31 8.94 -10.02 0.06
CA PHE A 31 7.55 -10.43 0.31
C PHE A 31 7.32 -10.85 1.78
N ALA A 32 8.28 -11.54 2.38
CA ALA A 32 8.20 -11.93 3.78
C ALA A 32 8.21 -10.70 4.71
N LEU A 33 9.06 -9.72 4.43
CA LEU A 33 9.14 -8.46 5.19
C LEU A 33 7.85 -7.65 5.04
N ASP A 34 7.34 -7.49 3.83
CA ASP A 34 6.06 -6.80 3.57
C ASP A 34 4.90 -7.50 4.29
N GLY A 35 4.86 -8.82 4.28
CA GLY A 35 3.89 -9.63 5.03
C GLY A 35 4.01 -9.44 6.54
N LEU A 36 5.22 -9.41 7.08
CA LEU A 36 5.47 -9.17 8.50
C LEU A 36 4.97 -7.78 8.94
N ILE A 37 5.28 -6.74 8.14
CA ILE A 37 4.77 -5.39 8.38
C ILE A 37 3.23 -5.40 8.40
N ALA A 38 2.60 -6.05 7.42
CA ALA A 38 1.15 -6.13 7.34
C ALA A 38 0.54 -6.81 8.59
N ILE A 39 1.15 -7.89 9.08
CA ILE A 39 0.72 -8.59 10.30
C ILE A 39 0.84 -7.68 11.51
N ILE A 40 1.95 -6.95 11.66
CA ILE A 40 2.17 -6.02 12.77
C ILE A 40 1.12 -4.90 12.73
N ILE A 41 0.94 -4.24 11.57
CA ILE A 41 -0.01 -3.14 11.42
C ILE A 41 -1.45 -3.59 11.67
N ASN A 42 -1.84 -4.78 11.21
CA ASN A 42 -3.19 -5.31 11.44
C ASN A 42 -3.49 -5.59 12.92
N LYS A 43 -2.47 -5.85 13.75
CA LYS A 43 -2.62 -6.03 15.19
C LYS A 43 -2.65 -4.70 15.98
N MET A 44 -2.34 -3.57 15.35
CA MET A 44 -2.38 -2.27 16.00
C MET A 44 -3.83 -1.81 16.24
N PRO A 45 -4.08 -1.02 17.31
CA PRO A 45 -5.41 -0.51 17.61
C PRO A 45 -6.00 0.34 16.47
N ASP A 46 -7.26 0.11 16.13
CA ASP A 46 -7.98 0.82 15.05
C ASP A 46 -8.00 2.33 15.25
N LYS A 47 -8.00 2.81 16.50
CA LYS A 47 -7.95 4.23 16.86
C LYS A 47 -6.76 4.99 16.24
N LEU A 48 -5.66 4.30 15.94
CA LEU A 48 -4.50 4.92 15.27
C LEU A 48 -4.76 5.19 13.78
N PHE A 49 -5.80 4.60 13.23
CA PHE A 49 -6.12 4.61 11.79
C PHE A 49 -7.47 5.25 11.50
N ASP A 50 -8.10 5.88 12.48
CA ASP A 50 -9.41 6.48 12.32
C ASP A 50 -9.43 7.66 11.32
N ALA A 51 -10.63 8.09 10.96
CA ALA A 51 -10.85 9.16 9.99
C ALA A 51 -10.39 10.55 10.50
N GLU A 52 -10.22 10.73 11.80
CA GLU A 52 -9.85 12.00 12.42
C GLU A 52 -8.33 12.18 12.50
N ASN A 53 -7.56 11.10 12.31
CA ASN A 53 -6.11 11.15 12.39
C ASN A 53 -5.50 11.91 11.19
N SER A 54 -4.90 13.05 11.49
CA SER A 54 -4.32 13.98 10.50
C SER A 54 -3.18 13.38 9.66
N LEU A 55 -2.52 12.31 10.13
CA LEU A 55 -1.47 11.60 9.39
C LEU A 55 -1.95 11.04 8.04
N TYR A 56 -3.24 10.77 7.93
CA TYR A 56 -3.84 10.22 6.72
C TYR A 56 -4.54 11.27 5.85
N ASN A 57 -4.54 12.54 6.25
CA ASN A 57 -5.09 13.61 5.45
C ASN A 57 -4.32 13.76 4.13
N VAL A 58 -5.06 13.95 3.05
CA VAL A 58 -4.50 14.14 1.71
C VAL A 58 -4.33 15.64 1.45
N SER A 59 -3.08 16.06 1.20
CA SER A 59 -2.75 17.45 0.92
C SER A 59 -3.24 17.91 -0.46
N GLU A 60 -3.35 19.22 -0.68
CA GLU A 60 -3.71 19.79 -1.99
C GLU A 60 -2.65 19.46 -3.06
N PHE A 61 -1.37 19.41 -2.65
CA PHE A 61 -0.28 18.96 -3.53
C PHE A 61 -0.52 17.52 -4.01
N GLU A 62 -0.84 16.59 -3.10
CA GLU A 62 -1.15 15.21 -3.45
C GLU A 62 -2.35 15.12 -4.40
N LYS A 63 -3.41 15.88 -4.15
CA LYS A 63 -4.60 15.92 -5.03
C LYS A 63 -4.24 16.38 -6.45
N THR A 64 -3.37 17.37 -6.56
CA THR A 64 -2.87 17.87 -7.84
C THR A 64 -2.01 16.84 -8.56
N LEU A 65 -1.09 16.17 -7.82
CA LEU A 65 -0.29 15.08 -8.32
C LEU A 65 -1.16 13.95 -8.87
N TYR A 66 -2.18 13.52 -8.12
CA TYR A 66 -3.09 12.44 -8.54
C TYR A 66 -3.84 12.76 -9.82
N LYS A 67 -4.22 14.02 -10.03
CA LYS A 67 -4.80 14.48 -11.31
C LYS A 67 -3.78 14.40 -12.44
N ARG A 68 -2.54 14.88 -12.20
CA ARG A 68 -1.45 14.91 -13.19
C ARG A 68 -1.08 13.49 -13.67
N ILE A 69 -0.90 12.54 -12.75
CA ILE A 69 -0.55 11.15 -13.08
C ILE A 69 -1.78 10.28 -13.38
N LYS A 70 -2.97 10.91 -13.50
CA LYS A 70 -4.23 10.26 -13.87
C LYS A 70 -4.54 9.01 -13.04
N VAL A 71 -4.37 9.06 -11.70
CA VAL A 71 -4.60 7.91 -10.80
C VAL A 71 -5.95 7.24 -11.07
N ARG A 72 -6.99 8.02 -11.36
CA ARG A 72 -8.33 7.50 -11.66
C ARG A 72 -8.37 6.45 -12.77
N SER A 73 -7.48 6.54 -13.76
CA SER A 73 -7.52 5.67 -14.96
C SER A 73 -6.88 4.30 -14.72
N TRP A 74 -6.00 4.16 -13.71
CA TRP A 74 -5.24 2.94 -13.49
C TRP A 74 -5.36 2.34 -12.09
N LYS A 75 -5.86 3.09 -11.09
CA LYS A 75 -5.94 2.62 -9.69
C LYS A 75 -6.67 1.28 -9.52
N ASP A 76 -7.71 1.04 -10.33
CA ASP A 76 -8.51 -0.18 -10.24
C ASP A 76 -7.80 -1.40 -10.88
N LYS A 77 -6.70 -1.16 -11.62
CA LYS A 77 -5.82 -2.19 -12.20
C LYS A 77 -4.69 -2.59 -11.28
N VAL A 78 -4.46 -1.86 -10.19
CA VAL A 78 -3.43 -2.18 -9.20
C VAL A 78 -3.79 -3.50 -8.54
N TRP A 79 -2.80 -4.40 -8.48
CA TRP A 79 -2.99 -5.69 -7.83
C TRP A 79 -3.12 -5.50 -6.32
N GLU A 80 -4.18 -6.04 -5.76
CA GLU A 80 -4.50 -5.93 -4.34
C GLU A 80 -4.45 -7.31 -3.69
N LEU A 81 -3.46 -7.52 -2.83
CA LEU A 81 -3.35 -8.73 -2.01
C LEU A 81 -4.22 -8.67 -0.74
N GLY A 82 -4.79 -7.51 -0.43
CA GLY A 82 -5.65 -7.29 0.74
C GLY A 82 -6.92 -8.17 0.75
N GLY A 83 -7.36 -8.62 -0.42
CA GLY A 83 -8.46 -9.59 -0.53
C GLY A 83 -8.19 -10.94 0.14
N LEU A 84 -6.92 -11.32 0.32
CA LEU A 84 -6.52 -12.52 1.08
C LEU A 84 -6.82 -12.40 2.58
N GLY A 85 -6.91 -11.16 3.11
CA GLY A 85 -7.31 -10.86 4.49
C GLY A 85 -8.83 -10.73 4.70
N GLY A 86 -9.65 -11.06 3.70
CA GLY A 86 -11.12 -11.05 3.81
C GLY A 86 -11.77 -9.67 3.63
N PHE A 87 -11.00 -8.61 3.36
CA PHE A 87 -11.52 -7.25 3.13
C PHE A 87 -11.00 -6.66 1.82
N SER A 88 -11.87 -6.61 0.80
CA SER A 88 -11.52 -5.98 -0.48
C SER A 88 -11.72 -4.46 -0.43
N LYS A 89 -10.66 -3.72 -0.76
CA LYS A 89 -10.65 -2.25 -0.82
C LYS A 89 -11.06 -1.70 -2.19
N LYS A 90 -11.32 -2.58 -3.17
CA LYS A 90 -11.73 -2.18 -4.52
C LYS A 90 -13.22 -1.85 -4.60
N ASN A 91 -14.06 -2.59 -3.88
CA ASN A 91 -15.52 -2.44 -3.95
C ASN A 91 -16.10 -2.17 -2.56
N LEU A 92 -16.95 -1.14 -2.48
CA LEU A 92 -17.78 -0.87 -1.31
C LEU A 92 -18.95 -1.85 -1.29
N ALA A 93 -18.90 -2.86 -0.44
CA ALA A 93 -19.93 -3.89 -0.38
C ALA A 93 -21.26 -3.38 0.26
N SER A 94 -21.19 -2.40 1.18
CA SER A 94 -22.34 -1.82 1.87
C SER A 94 -22.17 -0.33 2.10
N PRO A 95 -22.32 0.52 1.05
CA PRO A 95 -22.09 1.96 1.15
C PRO A 95 -23.14 2.72 1.97
N SER A 96 -24.17 2.06 2.48
CA SER A 96 -25.30 2.68 3.20
C SER A 96 -25.08 2.80 4.72
N SER A 97 -24.04 2.18 5.29
CA SER A 97 -23.76 2.25 6.73
C SER A 97 -22.55 3.14 7.02
N PRO A 98 -22.68 4.19 7.89
CA PRO A 98 -21.55 4.98 8.34
C PRO A 98 -20.45 4.14 8.98
N GLU A 99 -20.82 3.14 9.78
CA GLU A 99 -19.90 2.25 10.49
C GLU A 99 -19.06 1.43 9.50
N TYR A 100 -19.65 1.01 8.38
CA TYR A 100 -18.93 0.33 7.32
C TYR A 100 -17.92 1.24 6.63
N ILE A 101 -18.30 2.50 6.33
CA ILE A 101 -17.40 3.47 5.71
C ILE A 101 -16.24 3.80 6.67
N GLU A 102 -16.51 3.93 7.95
CA GLU A 102 -15.49 4.18 8.98
C GLU A 102 -14.48 3.03 9.04
N LYS A 103 -14.96 1.79 9.13
CA LYS A 103 -14.10 0.60 9.04
C LYS A 103 -13.31 0.55 7.73
N PHE A 104 -13.93 0.92 6.62
CA PHE A 104 -13.26 0.96 5.32
C PHE A 104 -12.10 1.98 5.31
N ILE A 105 -12.28 3.17 5.94
CA ILE A 105 -11.23 4.17 6.09
C ILE A 105 -10.08 3.62 6.93
N ILE A 106 -10.38 2.99 8.08
CA ILE A 106 -9.38 2.36 8.95
C ILE A 106 -8.54 1.35 8.17
N GLU A 107 -9.17 0.45 7.43
CA GLU A 107 -8.48 -0.56 6.63
C GLU A 107 -7.63 0.06 5.50
N CYS A 108 -8.12 1.13 4.85
CA CYS A 108 -7.33 1.87 3.88
C CYS A 108 -6.09 2.51 4.53
N ASN A 109 -6.24 3.12 5.71
CA ASN A 109 -5.15 3.77 6.43
C ASN A 109 -4.10 2.75 6.91
N LYS A 110 -4.51 1.58 7.41
CA LYS A 110 -3.62 0.44 7.69
C LYS A 110 -2.83 0.04 6.44
N GLY A 111 -3.50 -0.10 5.30
CA GLY A 111 -2.85 -0.40 4.03
C GLY A 111 -1.83 0.66 3.60
N VAL A 112 -2.18 1.95 3.75
CA VAL A 112 -1.26 3.06 3.45
C VAL A 112 -0.01 2.99 4.33
N LEU A 113 -0.15 2.76 5.64
CA LEU A 113 0.99 2.66 6.55
C LEU A 113 1.85 1.43 6.22
N THR A 114 1.24 0.28 5.98
CA THR A 114 1.94 -0.94 5.57
C THR A 114 2.83 -0.68 4.37
N HIS A 115 2.27 -0.18 3.27
CA HIS A 115 3.04 0.08 2.06
C HIS A 115 4.11 1.15 2.26
N ARG A 116 3.85 2.22 3.04
CA ARG A 116 4.86 3.26 3.33
C ARG A 116 6.06 2.73 4.12
N LEU A 117 5.83 1.85 5.09
CA LEU A 117 6.92 1.21 5.83
C LEU A 117 7.71 0.23 4.96
N SER A 118 7.06 -0.40 3.99
CA SER A 118 7.72 -1.27 3.01
C SER A 118 8.72 -0.54 2.11
N TYR A 119 8.62 0.80 1.94
CA TYR A 119 9.56 1.55 1.10
C TYR A 119 11.02 1.42 1.56
N PRO A 120 11.39 1.82 2.77
CA PRO A 120 12.78 1.69 3.24
C PRO A 120 13.16 0.23 3.53
N ILE A 121 12.22 -0.59 4.02
CA ILE A 121 12.49 -1.98 4.42
C ILE A 121 12.83 -2.85 3.21
N GLY A 122 12.29 -2.54 2.02
CA GLY A 122 12.66 -3.21 0.78
C GLY A 122 14.14 -3.13 0.43
N PHE A 123 14.89 -2.15 0.97
CA PHE A 123 16.34 -2.03 0.76
C PHE A 123 17.17 -2.80 1.79
N LEU A 124 16.57 -3.34 2.84
CA LEU A 124 17.27 -4.06 3.91
C LEU A 124 18.14 -5.24 3.40
N PRO A 125 17.72 -6.05 2.41
CA PRO A 125 18.54 -7.14 1.88
C PRO A 125 19.92 -6.71 1.37
N MET A 126 20.06 -5.44 0.92
CA MET A 126 21.34 -4.92 0.44
C MET A 126 22.45 -4.92 1.51
N LEU A 127 22.07 -4.85 2.79
CA LEU A 127 23.03 -4.82 3.90
C LEU A 127 23.73 -6.18 4.13
N PHE A 128 23.15 -7.27 3.61
CA PHE A 128 23.57 -8.64 3.85
C PHE A 128 24.20 -9.30 2.61
N ILE A 129 24.23 -8.61 1.49
CA ILE A 129 24.71 -9.14 0.21
C ILE A 129 26.08 -8.51 -0.14
N PRO A 130 27.02 -9.30 -0.70
CA PRO A 130 28.33 -8.78 -1.11
C PRO A 130 28.24 -7.63 -2.13
N ASN A 131 29.20 -6.71 -2.03
CA ASN A 131 29.23 -5.38 -2.67
C ASN A 131 28.65 -5.30 -4.11
N ILE A 132 29.18 -6.08 -5.06
CA ILE A 132 28.73 -5.99 -6.47
C ILE A 132 27.31 -6.50 -6.63
N CYS A 133 26.95 -7.59 -5.94
CA CYS A 133 25.61 -8.18 -6.01
C CYS A 133 24.56 -7.32 -5.27
N ALA A 134 24.96 -6.54 -4.26
CA ALA A 134 24.08 -5.58 -3.61
C ALA A 134 23.56 -4.54 -4.62
N LEU A 135 24.44 -3.99 -5.45
CA LEU A 135 24.09 -2.96 -6.43
C LEU A 135 23.45 -3.55 -7.71
N SER A 136 23.93 -4.70 -8.18
CA SER A 136 23.46 -5.26 -9.45
C SER A 136 22.23 -6.15 -9.33
N ILE A 137 21.95 -6.68 -8.14
CA ILE A 137 20.81 -7.59 -7.89
C ILE A 137 19.86 -7.02 -6.84
N ALA A 138 20.34 -6.82 -5.59
CA ALA A 138 19.45 -6.44 -4.49
C ALA A 138 18.83 -5.06 -4.69
N PHE A 139 19.59 -4.07 -5.17
CA PHE A 139 19.09 -2.74 -5.45
C PHE A 139 17.98 -2.72 -6.52
N PRO A 140 18.15 -3.30 -7.73
CA PRO A 140 17.07 -3.37 -8.70
C PRO A 140 15.83 -4.12 -8.18
N VAL A 141 16.02 -5.18 -7.40
CA VAL A 141 14.90 -5.90 -6.76
C VAL A 141 14.16 -4.99 -5.77
N ALA A 142 14.89 -4.20 -4.96
CA ALA A 142 14.32 -3.24 -4.04
C ALA A 142 13.55 -2.13 -4.77
N ILE A 143 14.06 -1.64 -5.91
CA ILE A 143 13.36 -0.65 -6.75
C ILE A 143 12.04 -1.21 -7.28
N VAL A 144 12.01 -2.47 -7.73
CA VAL A 144 10.76 -3.10 -8.15
C VAL A 144 9.78 -3.18 -6.98
N ASN A 145 10.24 -3.61 -5.79
CA ASN A 145 9.40 -3.64 -4.60
C ASN A 145 8.86 -2.25 -4.22
N LEU A 146 9.70 -1.20 -4.31
CA LEU A 146 9.29 0.17 -4.09
C LEU A 146 8.10 0.57 -4.99
N PHE A 147 8.17 0.27 -6.29
CA PHE A 147 7.07 0.54 -7.21
C PHE A 147 5.82 -0.28 -6.88
N LEU A 148 5.96 -1.55 -6.53
CA LEU A 148 4.85 -2.41 -6.12
C LEU A 148 4.14 -1.88 -4.87
N ASN A 149 4.82 -1.13 -4.01
CA ASN A 149 4.26 -0.52 -2.81
C ASN A 149 3.76 0.93 -3.03
N ILE A 150 4.39 1.71 -3.90
CA ILE A 150 3.95 3.07 -4.25
C ILE A 150 2.56 3.04 -4.92
N LEU A 151 2.34 2.16 -5.88
CA LEU A 151 1.09 2.12 -6.64
C LEU A 151 -0.16 1.89 -5.76
N PRO A 152 -0.19 0.88 -4.86
CA PRO A 152 -1.29 0.72 -3.92
C PRO A 152 -1.46 1.93 -2.97
N THR A 153 -0.36 2.51 -2.49
CA THR A 153 -0.43 3.72 -1.65
C THR A 153 -1.15 4.85 -2.37
N LEU A 154 -0.78 5.14 -3.61
CA LEU A 154 -1.43 6.20 -4.42
C LEU A 154 -2.91 5.90 -4.65
N ALA A 155 -3.26 4.64 -4.94
CA ALA A 155 -4.65 4.22 -5.15
C ALA A 155 -5.51 4.39 -3.90
N LEU A 156 -5.01 3.96 -2.73
CA LEU A 156 -5.71 4.08 -1.46
C LEU A 156 -5.90 5.55 -1.08
N ARG A 157 -4.82 6.35 -1.11
CA ARG A 157 -4.87 7.77 -0.76
C ARG A 157 -5.73 8.60 -1.73
N TYR A 158 -5.79 8.23 -3.00
CA TYR A 158 -6.69 8.89 -3.96
C TYR A 158 -8.16 8.75 -3.56
N ASN A 159 -8.56 7.66 -2.94
CA ASN A 159 -9.93 7.43 -2.51
C ASN A 159 -10.26 8.08 -1.15
N THR A 160 -9.27 8.33 -0.30
CA THR A 160 -9.44 8.87 1.07
C THR A 160 -10.34 10.12 1.14
N PRO A 161 -10.16 11.19 0.35
CA PRO A 161 -11.01 12.39 0.45
C PRO A 161 -12.48 12.10 0.14
N LYS A 162 -12.76 11.16 -0.77
CA LYS A 162 -14.13 10.76 -1.14
C LYS A 162 -14.81 10.00 -0.01
N LEU A 163 -14.07 9.09 0.63
CA LEU A 163 -14.57 8.32 1.77
C LEU A 163 -14.89 9.24 2.96
N HIS A 164 -14.01 10.20 3.28
CA HIS A 164 -14.26 11.19 4.34
C HIS A 164 -15.46 12.07 4.03
N ALA A 165 -15.61 12.54 2.79
CA ALA A 165 -16.78 13.33 2.37
C ALA A 165 -18.08 12.53 2.49
N MET A 166 -18.04 11.25 2.12
CA MET A 166 -19.17 10.33 2.24
C MET A 166 -19.56 10.11 3.70
N LEU A 167 -18.59 9.78 4.56
CA LEU A 167 -18.81 9.60 6.00
C LEU A 167 -19.43 10.84 6.64
N LYS A 168 -18.87 12.03 6.34
CA LYS A 168 -19.37 13.32 6.85
C LYS A 168 -20.83 13.57 6.44
N ARG A 169 -21.18 13.28 5.18
CA ARG A 169 -22.56 13.41 4.67
C ARG A 169 -23.52 12.47 5.39
N MET A 170 -23.13 11.21 5.57
CA MET A 170 -23.98 10.20 6.23
C MET A 170 -24.22 10.56 7.71
N ASN A 171 -23.17 10.98 8.43
CA ASN A 171 -23.29 11.40 9.82
C ASN A 171 -24.17 12.67 9.98
N ARG A 172 -24.13 13.58 9.02
CA ARG A 172 -25.03 14.75 9.00
C ARG A 172 -26.49 14.34 8.81
N ASN A 173 -26.80 13.44 7.86
CA ASN A 173 -28.16 12.99 7.61
C ASN A 173 -28.73 12.27 8.84
N ARG A 174 -27.94 11.37 9.46
CA ARG A 174 -28.33 10.67 10.69
C ARG A 174 -28.66 11.63 11.86
N LYS A 175 -27.90 12.74 11.98
CA LYS A 175 -28.19 13.77 12.98
C LYS A 175 -29.50 14.51 12.68
N ALA A 176 -29.77 14.83 11.41
CA ALA A 176 -31.02 15.48 11.00
C ALA A 176 -32.24 14.60 11.30
N GLU A 177 -32.20 13.33 10.91
CA GLU A 177 -33.28 12.36 11.18
C GLU A 177 -33.57 12.22 12.68
N ARG A 178 -32.55 12.19 13.52
CA ARG A 178 -32.73 12.14 14.99
C ARG A 178 -33.45 13.38 15.52
N VAL A 179 -33.13 14.55 15.01
CA VAL A 179 -33.76 15.81 15.44
C VAL A 179 -35.24 15.86 15.02
N GLU A 180 -35.60 15.29 13.87
CA GLU A 180 -37.00 15.24 13.42
C GLU A 180 -37.86 14.27 14.24
N VAL A 181 -37.29 13.17 14.72
CA VAL A 181 -38.00 12.18 15.55
C VAL A 181 -38.32 12.70 16.95
N TYR A 182 -37.58 13.70 17.44
CA TYR A 182 -37.78 14.31 18.78
C TYR A 182 -38.59 15.64 18.74
N LYS A 183 -39.10 16.02 17.57
CA LYS A 183 -40.09 17.13 17.42
C LYS A 183 -41.50 16.56 17.27
#